data_93f00ae36a2ca7c59d8a5a5b0c4ecd10
#
_entry.id   93f00ae36a2ca7c59d8a5a5b0c4ecd10
#
_cell.length_a   1.000
_cell.length_b   1.000
_cell.length_c   1.000
_cell.angle_alpha   90.00
_cell.angle_beta   90.00
_cell.angle_gamma   90.00
#
_symmetry.space_group_name_H-M   'P 1'
#
loop_
_entity.id
_entity.type
_entity.pdbx_description
1 polymer ?
#
loop_
_entity_poly.entity_id
_entity_poly.type
_entity_poly.pdbx_seq_one_letter_code
_entity_poly.pdbx_strand_id
1 'polypeptide(L)'
;KNDPRVGQVIARHGTATPDNERVSTVENRYNVLKWYTAKKDRPQNSTDYSKNRRVTRYADVLLMYAEALNECGQGARALTQLNKTKAAANAITSVATLYVGGGYGYMRNQIWLERRLELCFEWDRFFDIVRQGRAASIFKNFASASGTNQLRGINFIEGVNEIFPIPQNEIDISNGVVTQNPGY
;
A
#
# COMPACT_ATOMS: atom_id res chain seq x y z
N LYS A 1 8.12 2.68 14.92
CA LYS A 1 9.57 2.75 14.66
C LYS A 1 9.75 3.33 13.28
N ASN A 2 10.65 4.28 13.13
CA ASN A 2 10.78 5.10 11.94
C ASN A 2 11.44 4.32 10.81
N ASP A 3 10.64 3.90 9.81
CA ASP A 3 11.22 3.46 8.55
C ASP A 3 11.84 4.70 7.87
N PRO A 4 13.11 4.62 7.42
CA PRO A 4 13.81 5.76 6.83
C PRO A 4 13.16 6.32 5.56
N ARG A 5 12.35 5.52 4.87
CA ARG A 5 11.56 5.94 3.70
C ARG A 5 10.43 6.93 4.03
N VAL A 6 10.02 7.02 5.31
CA VAL A 6 8.86 7.86 5.69
C VAL A 6 9.02 9.29 5.21
N GLY A 7 10.20 9.90 5.42
CA GLY A 7 10.45 11.28 5.00
C GLY A 7 10.42 11.51 3.48
N GLN A 8 10.57 10.46 2.68
CA GLN A 8 10.51 10.54 1.22
C GLN A 8 9.13 10.19 0.65
N VAL A 9 8.31 9.54 1.47
CA VAL A 9 6.98 9.09 1.07
C VAL A 9 5.90 10.05 1.57
N ILE A 10 6.13 10.66 2.73
CA ILE A 10 5.17 11.50 3.42
C ILE A 10 5.83 12.79 3.87
N ALA A 11 5.32 13.93 3.42
CA ALA A 11 5.61 15.23 4.03
C ALA A 11 4.63 15.48 5.16
N ARG A 12 5.15 15.76 6.35
CA ARG A 12 4.36 16.03 7.56
C ARG A 12 3.98 17.50 7.67
N HIS A 13 2.94 17.78 8.46
CA HIS A 13 2.64 19.14 8.88
C HIS A 13 3.90 19.86 9.39
N GLY A 14 4.07 21.11 9.02
CA GLY A 14 5.22 21.92 9.40
C GLY A 14 6.52 21.65 8.63
N THR A 15 6.54 20.65 7.71
CA THR A 15 7.66 20.44 6.79
C THR A 15 7.40 21.11 5.44
N ALA A 16 8.44 21.21 4.63
CA ALA A 16 8.32 21.69 3.24
C ALA A 16 8.32 20.50 2.27
N THR A 17 7.67 20.67 1.12
CA THR A 17 7.81 19.80 -0.04
C THR A 17 9.18 20.01 -0.71
N PRO A 18 9.59 19.17 -1.67
CA PRO A 18 10.84 19.36 -2.42
C PRO A 18 10.97 20.76 -3.09
N ASP A 19 9.84 21.42 -3.40
CA ASP A 19 9.83 22.77 -3.96
C ASP A 19 9.65 23.89 -2.90
N ASN A 20 9.93 23.58 -1.64
CA ASN A 20 9.76 24.52 -0.52
C ASN A 20 8.32 25.00 -0.28
N GLU A 21 7.33 24.30 -0.81
CA GLU A 21 5.94 24.62 -0.52
C GLU A 21 5.56 24.08 0.87
N ARG A 22 4.92 24.90 1.68
CA ARG A 22 4.44 24.46 2.99
C ARG A 22 3.41 23.36 2.87
N VAL A 23 3.68 22.23 3.50
CA VAL A 23 2.66 21.22 3.77
C VAL A 23 1.69 21.81 4.80
N SER A 24 0.44 21.88 4.47
CA SER A 24 -0.70 22.35 5.28
C SER A 24 -0.39 22.90 6.70
N THR A 25 -0.98 24.00 7.06
CA THR A 25 -0.93 24.56 8.42
C THR A 25 -1.85 23.84 9.42
N VAL A 26 -2.65 22.88 8.95
CA VAL A 26 -3.59 22.12 9.78
C VAL A 26 -2.86 20.94 10.40
N GLU A 27 -2.90 20.80 11.71
CA GLU A 27 -2.36 19.67 12.46
C GLU A 27 -2.84 18.33 11.89
N ASN A 28 -1.98 17.31 11.97
CA ASN A 28 -2.26 15.95 11.52
C ASN A 28 -2.55 15.78 10.03
N ARG A 29 -2.25 16.75 9.19
CA ARG A 29 -2.27 16.57 7.74
C ARG A 29 -0.91 16.13 7.20
N TYR A 30 -0.99 15.23 6.23
CA TYR A 30 0.16 14.63 5.55
C TYR A 30 -0.05 14.72 4.04
N ASN A 31 0.99 15.05 3.30
CA ASN A 31 1.00 14.98 1.84
C ASN A 31 1.80 13.77 1.38
N VAL A 32 1.29 13.04 0.41
CA VAL A 32 1.97 11.89 -0.18
C VAL A 32 2.97 12.36 -1.22
N LEU A 33 4.27 12.18 -0.93
CA LEU A 33 5.34 12.62 -1.82
C LEU A 33 5.56 11.69 -3.01
N LYS A 34 5.16 10.44 -2.96
CA LYS A 34 5.24 9.51 -4.12
C LYS A 34 4.51 10.03 -5.35
N TRP A 35 3.45 10.82 -5.16
CA TRP A 35 2.64 11.43 -6.20
C TRP A 35 2.93 12.91 -6.39
N TYR A 36 3.90 13.42 -5.66
CA TYR A 36 4.26 14.83 -5.77
C TYR A 36 4.78 15.14 -7.17
N THR A 37 4.22 16.17 -7.78
CA THR A 37 4.67 16.71 -9.05
C THR A 37 5.38 18.03 -8.77
N ALA A 38 6.64 18.12 -9.18
CA ALA A 38 7.44 19.30 -8.98
C ALA A 38 6.74 20.53 -9.64
N LYS A 39 6.87 21.68 -9.01
CA LYS A 39 6.19 22.91 -9.45
C LYS A 39 6.44 23.25 -10.93
N LYS A 40 7.67 23.03 -11.39
CA LYS A 40 8.07 23.23 -12.79
C LYS A 40 7.37 22.29 -13.79
N ASP A 41 6.91 21.13 -13.32
CA ASP A 41 6.30 20.08 -14.17
C ASP A 41 4.78 20.05 -14.04
N ARG A 42 4.19 21.01 -13.30
CA ARG A 42 2.73 21.13 -13.14
C ARG A 42 2.14 21.77 -14.38
N PRO A 43 1.09 21.20 -14.95
CA PRO A 43 0.36 21.84 -16.03
C PRO A 43 -0.30 23.14 -15.56
N GLN A 44 -0.55 24.05 -16.49
CA GLN A 44 -1.23 25.32 -16.19
C GLN A 44 -2.69 25.10 -15.75
N ASN A 45 -3.31 24.01 -16.21
CA ASN A 45 -4.66 23.61 -15.80
C ASN A 45 -4.59 22.55 -14.69
N SER A 46 -5.38 22.73 -13.64
CA SER A 46 -5.39 21.85 -12.46
C SER A 46 -5.91 20.43 -12.70
N THR A 47 -6.45 20.15 -13.89
CA THR A 47 -7.05 18.86 -14.26
C THR A 47 -6.09 17.93 -14.99
N ASP A 48 -5.02 18.44 -15.58
CA ASP A 48 -4.06 17.65 -16.34
C ASP A 48 -2.79 17.40 -15.52
N TYR A 49 -2.44 16.14 -15.32
CA TYR A 49 -1.20 15.74 -14.69
C TYR A 49 -0.30 15.03 -15.71
N SER A 50 0.89 15.55 -15.93
CA SER A 50 1.90 14.97 -16.81
C SER A 50 2.50 13.67 -16.26
N LYS A 51 2.14 13.28 -15.03
CA LYS A 51 2.71 12.13 -14.35
C LYS A 51 1.86 10.89 -14.56
N ASN A 52 2.39 9.94 -15.32
CA ASN A 52 1.74 8.65 -15.52
C ASN A 52 1.62 7.86 -14.21
N ARG A 53 0.46 7.23 -13.99
CA ARG A 53 0.26 6.27 -12.92
C ARG A 53 1.08 5.00 -13.20
N ARG A 54 1.93 4.65 -12.26
CA ARG A 54 2.66 3.37 -12.30
C ARG A 54 1.74 2.28 -11.74
N VAL A 55 1.33 1.35 -12.58
CA VAL A 55 0.48 0.23 -12.17
C VAL A 55 1.33 -0.86 -11.51
N THR A 56 2.47 -1.20 -12.13
CA THR A 56 3.43 -2.17 -11.60
C THR A 56 4.83 -1.60 -11.75
N ARG A 57 5.70 -1.85 -10.80
CA ARG A 57 7.10 -1.46 -10.84
C ARG A 57 8.02 -2.60 -10.38
N TYR A 58 9.29 -2.49 -10.68
CA TYR A 58 10.24 -3.57 -10.45
C TYR A 58 10.31 -4.06 -8.99
N ALA A 59 10.16 -3.16 -8.02
CA ALA A 59 10.10 -3.55 -6.60
C ALA A 59 8.89 -4.46 -6.30
N ASP A 60 7.74 -4.22 -6.92
CA ASP A 60 6.58 -5.09 -6.78
C ASP A 60 6.85 -6.48 -7.37
N VAL A 61 7.45 -6.55 -8.56
CA VAL A 61 7.87 -7.82 -9.19
C VAL A 61 8.84 -8.59 -8.30
N LEU A 62 9.83 -7.93 -7.70
CA LEU A 62 10.76 -8.56 -6.77
C LEU A 62 10.06 -9.13 -5.55
N LEU A 63 9.09 -8.41 -5.00
CA LEU A 63 8.34 -8.85 -3.82
C LEU A 63 7.36 -9.97 -4.14
N MET A 64 6.69 -9.95 -5.30
CA MET A 64 5.90 -11.08 -5.81
C MET A 64 6.78 -12.32 -5.98
N TYR A 65 7.95 -12.16 -6.56
CA TYR A 65 8.89 -13.28 -6.76
C TYR A 65 9.43 -13.82 -5.42
N ALA A 66 9.75 -12.94 -4.46
CA ALA A 66 10.14 -13.35 -3.12
C ALA A 66 9.05 -14.16 -2.43
N GLU A 67 7.80 -13.73 -2.53
CA GLU A 67 6.65 -14.44 -1.97
C GLU A 67 6.48 -15.81 -2.62
N ALA A 68 6.46 -15.89 -3.94
CA ALA A 68 6.36 -17.15 -4.67
C ALA A 68 7.49 -18.14 -4.32
N LEU A 69 8.73 -17.68 -4.23
CA LEU A 69 9.87 -18.49 -3.80
C LEU A 69 9.70 -19.04 -2.38
N ASN A 70 9.22 -18.20 -1.46
CA ASN A 70 8.96 -18.62 -0.09
C ASN A 70 7.86 -19.69 -0.03
N GLU A 71 6.76 -19.51 -0.77
CA GLU A 71 5.67 -20.48 -0.85
C GLU A 71 6.10 -21.81 -1.47
N CYS A 72 7.10 -21.78 -2.36
CA CYS A 72 7.75 -22.98 -2.93
C CYS A 72 8.89 -23.56 -2.05
N GLY A 73 9.03 -23.15 -0.79
CA GLY A 73 10.06 -23.65 0.12
C GLY A 73 11.49 -23.16 -0.16
N GLN A 74 11.66 -22.17 -1.04
CA GLN A 74 12.98 -21.66 -1.44
C GLN A 74 13.37 -20.40 -0.65
N GLY A 75 13.31 -20.47 0.68
CA GLY A 75 13.48 -19.33 1.60
C GLY A 75 14.77 -18.54 1.40
N ALA A 76 15.91 -19.17 1.11
CA ALA A 76 17.18 -18.48 0.87
C ALA A 76 17.11 -17.59 -0.41
N ARG A 77 16.49 -18.10 -1.46
CA ARG A 77 16.27 -17.32 -2.69
C ARG A 77 15.25 -16.21 -2.48
N ALA A 78 14.19 -16.48 -1.71
CA ALA A 78 13.20 -15.48 -1.32
C ALA A 78 13.85 -14.31 -0.57
N LEU A 79 14.72 -14.61 0.41
CA LEU A 79 15.49 -13.62 1.17
C LEU A 79 16.35 -12.74 0.27
N THR A 80 16.98 -13.33 -0.74
CA THR A 80 17.79 -12.58 -1.73
C THR A 80 16.95 -11.53 -2.47
N GLN A 81 15.75 -11.89 -2.93
CA GLN A 81 14.88 -10.95 -3.65
C GLN A 81 14.31 -9.89 -2.71
N LEU A 82 13.89 -10.28 -1.51
CA LEU A 82 13.41 -9.36 -0.49
C LEU A 82 14.47 -8.30 -0.14
N ASN A 83 15.71 -8.71 0.04
CA ASN A 83 16.80 -7.81 0.35
C ASN A 83 17.24 -6.91 -0.81
N LYS A 84 17.01 -7.29 -2.06
CA LYS A 84 17.19 -6.36 -3.20
C LYS A 84 16.28 -5.14 -3.09
N THR A 85 15.02 -5.33 -2.73
CA THR A 85 14.07 -4.23 -2.51
C THR A 85 14.53 -3.36 -1.34
N LYS A 86 14.96 -3.98 -0.25
CA LYS A 86 15.44 -3.27 0.94
C LYS A 86 16.74 -2.52 0.69
N ALA A 87 17.67 -3.10 -0.07
CA ALA A 87 18.93 -2.45 -0.45
C ALA A 87 18.69 -1.22 -1.34
N ALA A 88 17.75 -1.27 -2.25
CA ALA A 88 17.35 -0.10 -3.04
C ALA A 88 16.82 1.05 -2.16
N ALA A 89 16.01 0.73 -1.13
CA ALA A 89 15.58 1.70 -0.13
C ALA A 89 16.75 2.25 0.70
N ASN A 90 17.75 1.42 1.02
CA ASN A 90 18.96 1.81 1.76
C ASN A 90 19.88 2.74 0.97
N ALA A 91 20.01 2.54 -0.34
CA ALA A 91 20.79 3.42 -1.20
C ALA A 91 20.31 4.88 -1.14
N ILE A 92 19.05 5.07 -0.79
CA ILE A 92 18.44 6.39 -0.66
C ILE A 92 18.60 6.98 0.76
N THR A 93 18.71 6.14 1.81
CA THR A 93 18.57 6.60 3.20
C THR A 93 19.60 6.06 4.20
N SER A 94 20.54 5.24 3.80
CA SER A 94 21.69 4.70 4.56
C SER A 94 21.41 4.01 5.94
N VAL A 95 20.18 3.73 6.32
CA VAL A 95 19.84 3.30 7.70
C VAL A 95 19.01 2.01 7.80
N ALA A 96 18.64 1.35 6.73
CA ALA A 96 17.76 0.20 6.84
C ALA A 96 18.54 -1.12 6.97
N THR A 97 18.37 -1.81 8.08
CA THR A 97 18.91 -3.16 8.29
C THR A 97 18.29 -4.15 7.31
N LEU A 98 19.11 -4.96 6.65
CA LEU A 98 18.65 -6.03 5.79
C LEU A 98 17.85 -7.08 6.60
N TYR A 99 16.91 -7.73 5.94
CA TYR A 99 16.22 -8.86 6.54
C TYR A 99 17.16 -10.05 6.72
N VAL A 100 16.91 -10.82 7.77
CA VAL A 100 17.63 -12.07 8.04
C VAL A 100 16.74 -13.27 7.69
N GLY A 101 17.37 -14.39 7.35
CA GLY A 101 16.64 -15.62 7.07
C GLY A 101 15.93 -16.17 8.32
N GLY A 102 14.89 -16.93 8.10
CA GLY A 102 14.10 -17.56 9.16
C GLY A 102 13.16 -18.62 8.58
N GLY A 103 12.34 -19.21 9.44
CA GLY A 103 11.34 -20.20 9.02
C GLY A 103 10.31 -19.60 8.04
N TYR A 104 9.62 -20.48 7.34
CA TYR A 104 8.63 -20.15 6.29
C TYR A 104 7.64 -19.04 6.69
N GLY A 105 6.98 -19.17 7.85
CA GLY A 105 6.02 -18.16 8.33
C GLY A 105 6.66 -16.82 8.68
N TYR A 106 7.88 -16.85 9.22
CA TYR A 106 8.65 -15.64 9.48
C TYR A 106 8.97 -14.89 8.19
N MET A 107 9.49 -15.60 7.19
CA MET A 107 9.81 -15.03 5.89
C MET A 107 8.57 -14.44 5.20
N ARG A 108 7.44 -15.15 5.22
CA ARG A 108 6.15 -14.65 4.72
C ARG A 108 5.78 -13.31 5.35
N ASN A 109 5.87 -13.21 6.67
CA ASN A 109 5.55 -11.98 7.39
C ASN A 109 6.50 -10.83 7.04
N GLN A 110 7.79 -11.09 6.83
CA GLN A 110 8.75 -10.08 6.40
C GLN A 110 8.46 -9.58 4.98
N ILE A 111 8.13 -10.47 4.06
CA ILE A 111 7.75 -10.11 2.68
C ILE A 111 6.48 -9.26 2.69
N TRP A 112 5.45 -9.66 3.44
CA TRP A 112 4.21 -8.89 3.56
C TRP A 112 4.39 -7.53 4.22
N LEU A 113 5.30 -7.44 5.20
CA LEU A 113 5.67 -6.17 5.82
C LEU A 113 6.38 -5.26 4.81
N GLU A 114 7.35 -5.79 4.07
CA GLU A 114 8.07 -5.00 3.07
C GLU A 114 7.15 -4.55 1.93
N ARG A 115 6.24 -5.39 1.44
CA ARG A 115 5.20 -4.98 0.49
C ARG A 115 4.41 -3.78 1.01
N ARG A 116 3.96 -3.85 2.27
CA ARG A 116 3.22 -2.74 2.89
C ARG A 116 4.03 -1.44 2.94
N LEU A 117 5.32 -1.52 3.25
CA LEU A 117 6.19 -0.34 3.40
C LEU A 117 6.60 0.21 2.03
N GLU A 118 6.99 -0.65 1.13
CA GLU A 118 7.51 -0.27 -0.19
C GLU A 118 6.41 0.23 -1.12
N LEU A 119 5.25 -0.45 -1.14
CA LEU A 119 4.13 -0.14 -2.02
C LEU A 119 3.07 0.77 -1.36
N CYS A 120 3.38 1.37 -0.21
CA CYS A 120 2.43 2.27 0.44
C CYS A 120 2.04 3.43 -0.49
N PHE A 121 0.74 3.77 -0.50
CA PHE A 121 0.12 4.76 -1.38
C PHE A 121 0.16 4.43 -2.89
N GLU A 122 0.34 3.16 -3.25
CA GLU A 122 0.29 2.68 -4.64
C GLU A 122 -0.96 1.84 -4.94
N TRP A 123 -1.95 1.89 -4.04
CA TRP A 123 -3.30 1.25 -4.10
C TRP A 123 -3.33 -0.28 -3.96
N ASP A 124 -2.22 -0.98 -3.82
CA ASP A 124 -2.18 -2.44 -3.73
C ASP A 124 -2.64 -2.99 -2.37
N ARG A 125 -2.70 -2.13 -1.33
CA ARG A 125 -2.87 -2.58 0.07
C ARG A 125 -4.14 -3.38 0.30
N PHE A 126 -5.27 -2.97 -0.26
CA PHE A 126 -6.54 -3.69 -0.08
C PHE A 126 -6.46 -5.09 -0.67
N PHE A 127 -6.00 -5.19 -1.89
CA PHE A 127 -5.84 -6.48 -2.59
C PHE A 127 -4.84 -7.40 -1.88
N ASP A 128 -3.75 -6.86 -1.37
CA ASP A 128 -2.78 -7.63 -0.58
C ASP A 128 -3.41 -8.24 0.67
N ILE A 129 -4.14 -7.46 1.48
CA ILE A 129 -4.73 -7.99 2.71
C ILE A 129 -5.89 -8.95 2.46
N VAL A 130 -6.64 -8.76 1.37
CA VAL A 130 -7.71 -9.68 0.94
C VAL A 130 -7.11 -11.02 0.52
N ARG A 131 -6.16 -11.04 -0.44
CA ARG A 131 -5.51 -12.29 -0.89
C ARG A 131 -4.73 -13.02 0.21
N GLN A 132 -4.30 -12.29 1.25
CA GLN A 132 -3.63 -12.84 2.43
C GLN A 132 -4.61 -13.38 3.49
N GLY A 133 -5.91 -13.26 3.29
CA GLY A 133 -6.94 -13.63 4.27
C GLY A 133 -6.89 -12.82 5.57
N ARG A 134 -6.44 -11.56 5.51
CA ARG A 134 -6.20 -10.71 6.68
C ARG A 134 -7.04 -9.45 6.74
N ALA A 135 -7.92 -9.24 5.77
CA ALA A 135 -8.67 -8.00 5.66
C ALA A 135 -9.50 -7.71 6.92
N ALA A 136 -10.34 -8.64 7.34
CA ALA A 136 -11.22 -8.48 8.51
C ALA A 136 -10.43 -8.15 9.78
N SER A 137 -9.36 -8.89 10.08
CA SER A 137 -8.54 -8.68 11.26
C SER A 137 -7.82 -7.33 11.24
N ILE A 138 -7.31 -6.91 10.08
CA ILE A 138 -6.60 -5.64 9.93
C ILE A 138 -7.57 -4.47 10.07
N PHE A 139 -8.76 -4.52 9.47
CA PHE A 139 -9.77 -3.47 9.61
C PHE A 139 -10.29 -3.36 11.05
N LYS A 140 -10.56 -4.48 11.70
CA LYS A 140 -10.96 -4.51 13.11
C LYS A 140 -9.90 -3.90 14.03
N ASN A 141 -8.64 -4.28 13.84
CA ASN A 141 -7.53 -3.74 14.63
C ASN A 141 -7.33 -2.23 14.36
N PHE A 142 -7.49 -1.79 13.12
CA PHE A 142 -7.40 -0.38 12.76
C PHE A 142 -8.51 0.45 13.43
N ALA A 143 -9.74 -0.03 13.40
CA ALA A 143 -10.87 0.61 14.07
C ALA A 143 -10.66 0.74 15.59
N SER A 144 -10.06 -0.29 16.22
CA SER A 144 -9.77 -0.30 17.66
C SER A 144 -8.60 0.60 18.05
N ALA A 145 -7.59 0.72 17.19
CA ALA A 145 -6.35 1.45 17.49
C ALA A 145 -6.48 2.97 17.28
N SER A 146 -7.46 3.42 16.50
CA SER A 146 -7.52 4.83 16.10
C SER A 146 -8.01 5.79 17.20
N GLY A 147 -8.58 5.28 18.33
CA GLY A 147 -8.97 6.08 19.51
C GLY A 147 -9.87 7.30 19.25
N THR A 148 -10.18 7.55 18.01
CA THR A 148 -10.96 8.65 17.50
C THR A 148 -12.18 8.12 16.77
N ASN A 149 -13.22 8.92 16.64
CA ASN A 149 -14.51 8.64 15.97
C ASN A 149 -14.40 8.14 14.49
N GLN A 150 -13.28 7.58 14.10
CA GLN A 150 -13.09 7.02 12.79
C GLN A 150 -13.49 5.54 12.78
N LEU A 151 -14.78 5.29 12.70
CA LEU A 151 -15.40 3.97 12.55
C LEU A 151 -15.04 3.29 11.21
N ARG A 152 -13.97 3.74 10.54
CA ARG A 152 -13.54 3.21 9.25
C ARG A 152 -13.09 1.75 9.42
N GLY A 153 -13.77 0.87 8.73
CA GLY A 153 -13.48 -0.57 8.72
C GLY A 153 -14.15 -1.38 9.83
N ILE A 154 -14.89 -0.75 10.76
CA ILE A 154 -15.63 -1.47 11.81
C ILE A 154 -16.74 -2.35 11.22
N ASN A 155 -17.30 -1.93 10.09
CA ASN A 155 -18.38 -2.63 9.39
C ASN A 155 -17.86 -3.59 8.31
N PHE A 156 -16.57 -3.91 8.31
CA PHE A 156 -16.05 -4.91 7.37
C PHE A 156 -16.59 -6.30 7.73
N ILE A 157 -17.33 -6.88 6.82
CA ILE A 157 -17.93 -8.21 6.96
C ILE A 157 -17.06 -9.20 6.17
N GLU A 158 -16.46 -10.14 6.90
CA GLU A 158 -15.63 -11.21 6.31
C GLU A 158 -16.50 -12.11 5.42
N GLY A 159 -16.01 -12.45 4.25
CA GLY A 159 -16.71 -13.22 3.25
C GLY A 159 -17.65 -12.40 2.35
N VAL A 160 -17.82 -11.10 2.65
CA VAL A 160 -18.66 -10.19 1.85
C VAL A 160 -17.82 -9.06 1.28
N ASN A 161 -17.16 -8.29 2.13
CA ASN A 161 -16.53 -7.04 1.73
C ASN A 161 -15.13 -7.21 1.10
N GLU A 162 -14.68 -8.42 0.87
CA GLU A 162 -13.50 -8.74 0.04
C GLU A 162 -13.73 -8.49 -1.45
N ILE A 163 -14.99 -8.52 -1.87
CA ILE A 163 -15.42 -8.19 -3.23
C ILE A 163 -16.29 -6.94 -3.20
N PHE A 164 -16.32 -6.21 -4.31
CA PHE A 164 -17.17 -5.03 -4.43
C PHE A 164 -18.59 -5.39 -4.88
N PRO A 165 -19.61 -4.60 -4.50
CA PRO A 165 -20.93 -4.76 -5.07
C PRO A 165 -20.90 -4.45 -6.57
N ILE A 166 -21.77 -5.15 -7.33
CA ILE A 166 -22.01 -4.83 -8.72
C ILE A 166 -22.85 -3.54 -8.76
N PRO A 167 -22.46 -2.53 -9.57
CA PRO A 167 -23.26 -1.32 -9.72
C PRO A 167 -24.72 -1.64 -10.12
N GLN A 168 -25.69 -0.98 -9.50
CA GLN A 168 -27.10 -1.29 -9.72
C GLN A 168 -27.52 -1.14 -11.19
N ASN A 169 -27.00 -0.13 -11.89
CA ASN A 169 -27.29 0.06 -13.31
C ASN A 169 -26.80 -1.10 -14.20
N GLU A 170 -25.71 -1.79 -13.83
CA GLU A 170 -25.27 -3.00 -14.55
C GLU A 170 -26.26 -4.15 -14.37
N ILE A 171 -26.82 -4.29 -13.18
CA ILE A 171 -27.86 -5.26 -12.88
C ILE A 171 -29.14 -4.95 -13.70
N ASP A 172 -29.54 -3.69 -13.69
CA ASP A 172 -30.77 -3.24 -14.39
C ASP A 172 -30.66 -3.43 -15.91
N ILE A 173 -29.50 -3.05 -16.50
CA ILE A 173 -29.25 -3.22 -17.95
C ILE A 173 -29.21 -4.69 -18.34
N SER A 174 -28.78 -5.58 -17.45
CA SER A 174 -28.67 -7.01 -17.74
C SER A 174 -30.07 -7.72 -17.84
N ASN A 175 -31.15 -7.02 -17.53
CA ASN A 175 -32.53 -7.59 -17.47
C ASN A 175 -32.63 -8.85 -16.57
N GLY A 176 -31.92 -8.82 -15.42
CA GLY A 176 -31.98 -9.89 -14.43
C GLY A 176 -31.03 -11.07 -14.69
N VAL A 177 -30.16 -10.99 -15.71
CA VAL A 177 -29.12 -11.99 -15.97
C VAL A 177 -28.00 -11.90 -14.94
N VAL A 178 -27.61 -10.67 -14.57
CA VAL A 178 -26.60 -10.41 -13.55
C VAL A 178 -27.31 -10.22 -12.20
N THR A 179 -26.92 -11.00 -11.21
CA THR A 179 -27.39 -10.88 -9.82
C THR A 179 -26.31 -10.29 -8.94
N GLN A 180 -26.71 -9.59 -7.90
CA GLN A 180 -25.78 -8.98 -6.94
C GLN A 180 -24.92 -10.03 -6.23
N ASN A 181 -23.70 -9.64 -5.85
CA ASN A 181 -22.85 -10.47 -5.01
C ASN A 181 -23.53 -10.76 -3.65
N PRO A 182 -23.31 -11.97 -3.07
CA PRO A 182 -23.90 -12.30 -1.78
C PRO A 182 -23.55 -11.29 -0.69
N GLY A 183 -24.54 -10.84 0.05
CA GLY A 183 -24.38 -9.92 1.17
C GLY A 183 -24.55 -8.42 0.85
N TYR A 184 -24.84 -8.10 -0.43
CA TYR A 184 -25.14 -6.73 -0.87
C TYR A 184 -26.60 -6.58 -1.30
#